data_8482879b65926c0f0f0d2ce805da050d
#
_entry.id   8482879b65926c0f0f0d2ce805da050d
#
_cell.length_a   1.000
_cell.length_b   1.000
_cell.length_c   1.000
_cell.angle_alpha   90.00
_cell.angle_beta   90.00
_cell.angle_gamma   90.00
#
_symmetry.space_group_name_H-M   'P 1'
#
loop_
_entity.id
_entity.type
_entity.pdbx_description
1 polymer ?
#
loop_
_entity_poly.entity_id
_entity_poly.type
_entity_poly.pdbx_seq_one_letter_code
_entity_poly.pdbx_strand_id
1 'polypeptide(L)'
;MLAWRLLFLLLLFYTIMNTSTAKSRRGFTLVEIMIVVAIIALLAAIAVPGFLRARKRSQASRILNDLRMIDSAVDQYAIETNRKTGDVVNVADWTNYLKKGSLLYNGGKSLLGSSYGNQTVDTIPQVVPSDYTVLSDVASTGFWSPYGP
;
A
#
# COMPACT_ATOMS: atom_id res chain seq x y z
N MET A 1 -17.60 -1.86 12.34
CA MET A 1 -17.33 -3.01 11.45
C MET A 1 -16.69 -4.22 12.14
N LEU A 2 -15.96 -4.07 13.24
CA LEU A 2 -15.35 -5.21 13.97
C LEU A 2 -16.39 -6.11 14.67
N ALA A 3 -17.46 -5.52 15.21
CA ALA A 3 -18.49 -6.25 15.95
C ALA A 3 -19.25 -7.26 15.08
N TRP A 4 -19.51 -6.97 13.83
CA TRP A 4 -20.21 -7.87 12.92
C TRP A 4 -19.36 -9.07 12.49
N ARG A 5 -18.04 -8.89 12.37
CA ARG A 5 -17.10 -9.99 12.10
C ARG A 5 -17.00 -10.97 13.27
N LEU A 6 -17.06 -10.47 14.50
CA LEU A 6 -17.11 -11.28 15.72
C LEU A 6 -18.42 -12.06 15.83
N LEU A 7 -19.55 -11.43 15.47
CA LEU A 7 -20.86 -12.08 15.46
C LEU A 7 -20.94 -13.20 14.41
N PHE A 8 -20.37 -12.96 13.23
CA PHE A 8 -20.31 -13.96 12.15
C PHE A 8 -19.45 -15.18 12.53
N LEU A 9 -18.32 -14.96 13.20
CA LEU A 9 -17.46 -16.02 13.74
C LEU A 9 -18.18 -16.82 14.84
N LEU A 10 -18.93 -16.15 15.72
CA LEU A 10 -19.73 -16.80 16.75
C LEU A 10 -20.87 -17.64 16.16
N LEU A 11 -21.52 -17.16 15.11
CA LEU A 11 -22.59 -17.87 14.40
C LEU A 11 -22.05 -19.09 13.63
N LEU A 12 -20.87 -18.98 13.04
CA LEU A 12 -20.17 -20.10 12.39
C LEU A 12 -19.77 -21.17 13.39
N PHE A 13 -19.37 -20.75 14.60
CA PHE A 13 -19.07 -21.65 15.73
C PHE A 13 -20.32 -22.41 16.22
N TYR A 14 -21.46 -21.74 16.30
CA TYR A 14 -22.71 -22.32 16.71
C TYR A 14 -23.25 -23.37 15.72
N THR A 15 -23.07 -23.11 14.39
CA THR A 15 -23.54 -24.04 13.34
C THR A 15 -22.72 -25.33 13.30
N ILE A 16 -21.44 -25.29 13.64
CA ILE A 16 -20.53 -26.45 13.63
C ILE A 16 -20.81 -27.36 14.86
N MET A 17 -21.34 -26.82 15.95
CA MET A 17 -21.60 -27.60 17.18
C MET A 17 -22.75 -28.61 17.07
N ASN A 18 -23.57 -28.56 16.03
CA ASN A 18 -24.84 -29.31 16.00
C ASN A 18 -24.88 -30.54 15.09
N THR A 19 -23.72 -31.12 14.69
CA THR A 19 -23.71 -32.38 13.96
C THR A 19 -23.04 -33.49 14.78
N SER A 20 -23.85 -34.33 15.41
CA SER A 20 -23.40 -35.49 16.17
C SER A 20 -23.44 -36.79 15.35
N THR A 21 -22.51 -37.69 15.73
CA THR A 21 -22.44 -39.14 15.57
C THR A 21 -21.97 -39.71 14.23
N ALA A 22 -20.78 -40.28 14.27
CA ALA A 22 -20.51 -41.64 13.74
C ALA A 22 -19.11 -42.16 14.06
N LYS A 23 -19.05 -43.31 14.67
CA LYS A 23 -18.12 -44.47 14.53
C LYS A 23 -16.59 -44.21 14.53
N SER A 24 -15.97 -44.74 15.59
CA SER A 24 -14.55 -44.87 15.90
C SER A 24 -13.67 -45.27 14.71
N ARG A 25 -13.05 -44.29 14.12
CA ARG A 25 -11.69 -44.35 13.54
C ARG A 25 -10.89 -43.28 14.27
N ARG A 26 -9.60 -43.51 14.55
CA ARG A 26 -8.71 -42.50 15.14
C ARG A 26 -8.72 -41.23 14.26
N GLY A 27 -9.79 -40.49 14.33
CA GLY A 27 -9.95 -39.18 13.71
C GLY A 27 -9.82 -38.13 14.80
N PHE A 28 -9.33 -36.97 14.44
CA PHE A 28 -9.30 -35.80 15.32
C PHE A 28 -10.68 -35.58 15.93
N THR A 29 -10.73 -35.29 17.21
CA THR A 29 -11.99 -34.95 17.87
C THR A 29 -12.44 -33.58 17.41
N LEU A 30 -13.74 -33.35 17.33
CA LEU A 30 -14.33 -32.07 16.97
C LEU A 30 -13.79 -30.95 17.87
N VAL A 31 -13.59 -31.24 19.14
CA VAL A 31 -13.05 -30.31 20.15
C VAL A 31 -11.60 -29.93 19.86
N GLU A 32 -10.75 -30.86 19.42
CA GLU A 32 -9.36 -30.55 19.04
C GLU A 32 -9.28 -29.53 17.91
N ILE A 33 -10.10 -29.73 16.86
CA ILE A 33 -10.12 -28.79 15.74
C ILE A 33 -10.71 -27.44 16.18
N MET A 34 -11.71 -27.43 17.05
CA MET A 34 -12.29 -26.19 17.57
C MET A 34 -11.27 -25.35 18.36
N ILE A 35 -10.48 -25.98 19.21
CA ILE A 35 -9.43 -25.28 19.97
C ILE A 35 -8.38 -24.71 19.04
N VAL A 36 -7.92 -25.47 18.04
CA VAL A 36 -6.91 -25.02 17.06
C VAL A 36 -7.42 -23.81 16.29
N VAL A 37 -8.65 -23.88 15.76
CA VAL A 37 -9.24 -22.75 15.01
C VAL A 37 -9.42 -21.53 15.92
N ALA A 38 -9.81 -21.71 17.17
CA ALA A 38 -9.95 -20.62 18.13
C ALA A 38 -8.62 -19.91 18.40
N ILE A 39 -7.53 -20.68 18.57
CA ILE A 39 -6.19 -20.10 18.77
C ILE A 39 -5.73 -19.36 17.51
N ILE A 40 -5.90 -19.96 16.32
CA ILE A 40 -5.54 -19.29 15.04
C ILE A 40 -6.32 -17.98 14.87
N ALA A 41 -7.63 -17.99 15.17
CA ALA A 41 -8.45 -16.79 15.07
C ALA A 41 -7.99 -15.68 16.04
N LEU A 42 -7.61 -16.04 17.26
CA LEU A 42 -7.07 -15.11 18.25
C LEU A 42 -5.74 -14.49 17.78
N LEU A 43 -4.82 -15.31 17.29
CA LEU A 43 -3.54 -14.86 16.78
C LEU A 43 -3.70 -13.96 15.54
N ALA A 44 -4.59 -14.34 14.62
CA ALA A 44 -4.90 -13.56 13.43
C ALA A 44 -5.51 -12.19 13.78
N ALA A 45 -6.37 -12.13 14.80
CA ALA A 45 -6.98 -10.88 15.24
C ALA A 45 -5.96 -9.83 15.69
N ILE A 46 -4.83 -10.27 16.25
CA ILE A 46 -3.73 -9.38 16.67
C ILE A 46 -2.78 -9.07 15.50
N ALA A 47 -2.45 -10.09 14.69
CA ALA A 47 -1.42 -9.99 13.66
C ALA A 47 -1.87 -9.19 12.42
N VAL A 48 -3.12 -9.36 11.97
CA VAL A 48 -3.63 -8.76 10.73
C VAL A 48 -3.60 -7.22 10.74
N PRO A 49 -4.06 -6.51 11.79
CA PRO A 49 -4.01 -5.05 11.80
C PRO A 49 -2.59 -4.49 11.72
N GLY A 50 -1.64 -5.13 12.41
CA GLY A 50 -0.22 -4.76 12.38
C GLY A 50 0.39 -4.92 10.99
N PHE A 51 0.12 -6.04 10.33
CA PHE A 51 0.58 -6.33 8.99
C PHE A 51 0.04 -5.32 7.95
N LEU A 52 -1.23 -4.96 8.02
CA LEU A 52 -1.84 -4.00 7.11
C LEU A 52 -1.20 -2.61 7.24
N ARG A 53 -0.91 -2.15 8.46
CA ARG A 53 -0.22 -0.89 8.70
C ARG A 53 1.23 -0.91 8.17
N ALA A 54 1.96 -2.01 8.41
CA ALA A 54 3.30 -2.18 7.89
C ALA A 54 3.35 -2.17 6.36
N ARG A 55 2.39 -2.84 5.71
CA ARG A 55 2.24 -2.84 4.25
C ARG A 55 1.99 -1.43 3.71
N LYS A 56 1.07 -0.67 4.29
CA LYS A 56 0.80 0.72 3.90
C LYS A 56 2.03 1.61 4.06
N ARG A 57 2.78 1.45 5.15
CA ARG A 57 4.02 2.22 5.37
C ARG A 57 5.08 1.90 4.33
N SER A 58 5.20 0.64 3.92
CA SER A 58 6.07 0.24 2.80
C SER A 58 5.64 0.88 1.48
N GLN A 59 4.33 0.97 1.21
CA GLN A 59 3.80 1.66 0.04
C GLN A 59 4.13 3.16 0.06
N ALA A 60 3.97 3.83 1.22
CA ALA A 60 4.36 5.23 1.39
C ALA A 60 5.85 5.46 1.12
N SER A 61 6.72 4.59 1.63
CA SER A 61 8.16 4.67 1.37
C SER A 61 8.51 4.52 -0.11
N ARG A 62 7.79 3.67 -0.84
CA ARG A 62 7.99 3.53 -2.29
C ARG A 62 7.57 4.79 -3.05
N ILE A 63 6.42 5.37 -2.72
CA ILE A 63 5.96 6.62 -3.32
C ILE A 63 6.96 7.77 -3.05
N LEU A 64 7.49 7.85 -1.83
CA LEU A 64 8.53 8.82 -1.50
C LEU A 64 9.81 8.63 -2.34
N ASN A 65 10.18 7.37 -2.61
CA ASN A 65 11.30 7.08 -3.50
C ASN A 65 10.99 7.41 -4.96
N ASP A 66 9.75 7.18 -5.42
CA ASP A 66 9.30 7.57 -6.75
C ASP A 66 9.42 9.09 -6.96
N LEU A 67 9.02 9.89 -5.95
CA LEU A 67 9.14 11.35 -6.00
C LEU A 67 10.59 11.82 -6.12
N ARG A 68 11.53 11.18 -5.42
CA ARG A 68 12.97 11.46 -5.56
C ARG A 68 13.49 11.10 -6.94
N MET A 69 13.02 10.00 -7.52
CA MET A 69 13.40 9.62 -8.89
C MET A 69 12.83 10.58 -9.92
N ILE A 70 11.61 11.09 -9.73
CA ILE A 70 11.01 12.11 -10.60
C ILE A 70 11.82 13.39 -10.54
N ASP A 71 12.14 13.86 -9.35
CA ASP A 71 12.96 15.05 -9.11
C ASP A 71 14.27 14.98 -9.89
N SER A 72 15.02 13.89 -9.69
CA SER A 72 16.27 13.66 -10.42
C SER A 72 16.10 13.54 -11.94
N ALA A 73 15.00 12.95 -12.41
CA ALA A 73 14.72 12.77 -13.83
C ALA A 73 14.37 14.11 -14.50
N VAL A 74 13.63 14.97 -13.81
CA VAL A 74 13.29 16.32 -14.27
C VAL A 74 14.54 17.19 -14.36
N ASP A 75 15.43 17.15 -13.37
CA ASP A 75 16.69 17.86 -13.36
C ASP A 75 17.59 17.43 -14.52
N GLN A 76 17.71 16.12 -14.74
CA GLN A 76 18.53 15.58 -15.83
C GLN A 76 17.98 16.00 -17.20
N TYR A 77 16.66 15.93 -17.40
CA TYR A 77 16.03 16.43 -18.61
C TYR A 77 16.27 17.93 -18.81
N ALA A 78 16.15 18.73 -17.75
CA ALA A 78 16.34 20.17 -17.81
C ALA A 78 17.79 20.55 -18.22
N ILE A 79 18.78 19.85 -17.66
CA ILE A 79 20.20 20.05 -18.01
C ILE A 79 20.46 19.68 -19.47
N GLU A 80 19.98 18.52 -19.94
CA GLU A 80 20.23 18.04 -21.29
C GLU A 80 19.55 18.90 -22.38
N THR A 81 18.35 19.43 -22.06
CA THR A 81 17.55 20.22 -23.01
C THR A 81 17.69 21.73 -22.80
N ASN A 82 18.54 22.15 -21.86
CA ASN A 82 18.77 23.55 -21.51
C ASN A 82 17.48 24.30 -21.14
N ARG A 83 16.61 23.63 -20.35
CA ARG A 83 15.39 24.22 -19.82
C ARG A 83 15.70 25.17 -18.67
N LYS A 84 14.80 26.13 -18.47
CA LYS A 84 14.93 27.13 -17.40
C LYS A 84 14.01 26.80 -16.23
N THR A 85 14.35 27.34 -15.08
CA THR A 85 13.47 27.35 -13.92
C THR A 85 12.04 27.76 -14.29
N GLY A 86 11.07 26.98 -13.92
CA GLY A 86 9.65 27.23 -14.21
C GLY A 86 9.13 26.62 -15.51
N ASP A 87 10.00 26.06 -16.37
CA ASP A 87 9.55 25.37 -17.58
C ASP A 87 8.81 24.07 -17.23
N VAL A 88 7.72 23.81 -17.96
CA VAL A 88 6.93 22.58 -17.79
C VAL A 88 7.59 21.41 -18.52
N VAL A 89 7.73 20.30 -17.83
CA VAL A 89 8.24 19.02 -18.34
C VAL A 89 7.09 18.01 -18.38
N ASN A 90 6.78 17.50 -19.58
CA ASN A 90 5.70 16.55 -19.74
C ASN A 90 6.09 15.16 -19.20
N VAL A 91 5.08 14.36 -18.87
CA VAL A 91 5.27 12.98 -18.39
C VAL A 91 6.16 12.17 -19.34
N ALA A 92 5.92 12.28 -20.65
CA ALA A 92 6.70 11.55 -21.66
C ALA A 92 8.19 11.94 -21.69
N ASP A 93 8.51 13.17 -21.28
CA ASP A 93 9.89 13.67 -21.30
C ASP A 93 10.69 13.14 -20.11
N TRP A 94 10.23 13.38 -18.87
CA TRP A 94 10.96 12.96 -17.68
C TRP A 94 10.95 11.43 -17.45
N THR A 95 9.93 10.71 -17.92
CA THR A 95 9.90 9.24 -17.79
C THR A 95 11.01 8.56 -18.57
N ASN A 96 11.53 9.16 -19.65
CA ASN A 96 12.62 8.61 -20.46
C ASN A 96 13.93 8.48 -19.66
N TYR A 97 14.10 9.25 -18.60
CA TYR A 97 15.27 9.22 -17.71
C TYR A 97 15.15 8.19 -16.57
N LEU A 98 14.06 7.45 -16.55
CA LEU A 98 13.82 6.41 -15.57
C LEU A 98 14.21 5.02 -16.09
N LYS A 99 14.39 4.09 -15.16
CA LYS A 99 14.64 2.69 -15.50
C LYS A 99 13.48 2.10 -16.27
N LYS A 100 13.73 1.63 -17.47
CA LYS A 100 12.75 0.94 -18.34
C LYS A 100 12.10 -0.24 -17.62
N GLY A 101 10.78 -0.40 -17.80
CA GLY A 101 10.00 -1.48 -17.21
C GLY A 101 9.49 -1.22 -15.79
N SER A 102 9.83 -0.10 -15.16
CA SER A 102 9.19 0.31 -13.89
C SER A 102 7.77 0.84 -14.15
N LEU A 103 6.90 0.76 -13.14
CA LEU A 103 5.55 1.35 -13.20
C LEU A 103 5.62 2.85 -13.48
N LEU A 104 6.57 3.51 -12.87
CA LEU A 104 6.82 4.93 -13.03
C LEU A 104 7.24 5.28 -14.47
N TYR A 105 8.12 4.47 -15.10
CA TYR A 105 8.51 4.61 -16.50
C TYR A 105 7.30 4.44 -17.45
N ASN A 106 6.46 3.43 -17.22
CA ASN A 106 5.38 3.04 -18.15
C ASN A 106 4.19 4.02 -18.19
N GLY A 107 4.17 5.07 -17.39
CA GLY A 107 3.06 6.02 -17.43
C GLY A 107 3.08 7.10 -16.36
N GLY A 108 4.18 7.31 -15.67
CA GLY A 108 4.30 8.33 -14.63
C GLY A 108 3.30 8.14 -13.49
N LYS A 109 3.05 6.87 -13.11
CA LYS A 109 2.05 6.52 -12.11
C LYS A 109 2.66 5.97 -10.85
N SER A 110 2.04 6.28 -9.71
CA SER A 110 2.37 5.71 -8.42
C SER A 110 1.98 4.23 -8.32
N LEU A 111 2.46 3.55 -7.30
CA LEU A 111 2.04 2.17 -6.97
C LEU A 111 0.53 2.05 -6.72
N LEU A 112 -0.14 3.11 -6.31
CA LEU A 112 -1.59 3.16 -6.08
C LEU A 112 -2.38 3.50 -7.35
N GLY A 113 -1.69 3.77 -8.48
CA GLY A 113 -2.28 4.07 -9.77
C GLY A 113 -2.52 5.55 -10.05
N SER A 114 -2.22 6.44 -9.11
CA SER A 114 -2.33 7.88 -9.28
C SER A 114 -1.25 8.41 -10.20
N SER A 115 -1.58 9.34 -11.11
CA SER A 115 -0.61 9.96 -12.01
C SER A 115 0.09 11.12 -11.32
N TYR A 116 1.42 11.19 -11.47
CA TYR A 116 2.21 12.34 -11.01
C TYR A 116 2.10 13.55 -11.93
N GLY A 117 1.65 13.35 -13.18
CA GLY A 117 1.44 14.43 -14.13
C GLY A 117 2.73 15.10 -14.63
N ASN A 118 2.55 16.26 -15.26
CA ASN A 118 3.65 17.10 -15.68
C ASN A 118 4.34 17.71 -14.46
N GLN A 119 5.64 17.91 -14.58
CA GLN A 119 6.48 18.50 -13.55
C GLN A 119 6.97 19.88 -14.00
N THR A 120 7.57 20.63 -13.08
CA THR A 120 8.14 21.95 -13.39
C THR A 120 9.59 21.97 -12.94
N VAL A 121 10.47 22.48 -13.76
CA VAL A 121 11.92 22.58 -13.48
C VAL A 121 12.14 23.43 -12.22
N ASP A 122 13.02 22.96 -11.34
CA ASP A 122 13.35 23.57 -10.04
C ASP A 122 12.15 23.67 -9.07
N THR A 123 11.12 22.89 -9.29
CA THR A 123 9.98 22.78 -8.37
C THR A 123 9.91 21.35 -7.80
N ILE A 124 9.91 21.23 -6.48
CA ILE A 124 9.87 19.94 -5.80
C ILE A 124 8.57 19.23 -6.15
N PRO A 125 8.62 18.00 -6.70
CA PRO A 125 7.42 17.21 -6.96
C PRO A 125 6.67 16.91 -5.67
N GLN A 126 5.34 16.92 -5.74
CA GLN A 126 4.51 16.67 -4.56
C GLN A 126 3.81 15.32 -4.63
N VAL A 127 3.56 14.75 -3.44
CA VAL A 127 2.74 13.56 -3.33
C VAL A 127 1.33 13.85 -3.84
N VAL A 128 0.78 12.93 -4.64
CA VAL A 128 -0.57 13.09 -5.18
C VAL A 128 -1.59 13.08 -4.03
N PRO A 129 -2.54 14.03 -3.97
CA PRO A 129 -3.48 14.16 -2.85
C PRO A 129 -4.28 12.88 -2.55
N SER A 130 -4.63 12.10 -3.57
CA SER A 130 -5.31 10.81 -3.39
C SER A 130 -4.45 9.80 -2.63
N ASP A 131 -3.17 9.70 -2.96
CA ASP A 131 -2.23 8.78 -2.32
C ASP A 131 -1.92 9.23 -0.89
N TYR A 132 -1.75 10.54 -0.70
CA TYR A 132 -1.59 11.13 0.64
C TYR A 132 -2.76 10.80 1.55
N THR A 133 -4.00 10.96 1.08
CA THR A 133 -5.22 10.67 1.87
C THR A 133 -5.31 9.19 2.26
N VAL A 134 -5.02 8.27 1.32
CA VAL A 134 -5.05 6.81 1.57
C VAL A 134 -4.01 6.37 2.59
N LEU A 135 -2.87 7.06 2.66
CA LEU A 135 -1.73 6.70 3.50
C LEU A 135 -1.58 7.57 4.75
N SER A 136 -2.47 8.52 4.97
CA SER A 136 -2.42 9.48 6.09
C SER A 136 -2.44 8.82 7.48
N ASP A 137 -3.00 7.61 7.58
CA ASP A 137 -3.04 6.81 8.81
C ASP A 137 -1.69 6.20 9.22
N VAL A 138 -0.72 6.14 8.30
CA VAL A 138 0.60 5.52 8.50
C VAL A 138 1.78 6.45 8.20
N ALA A 139 1.55 7.50 7.43
CA ALA A 139 2.54 8.47 6.99
C ALA A 139 2.05 9.89 7.28
N SER A 140 2.57 10.50 8.34
CA SER A 140 2.27 11.88 8.71
C SER A 140 2.91 12.88 7.73
N THR A 141 2.50 14.15 7.79
CA THR A 141 3.04 15.22 6.93
C THR A 141 4.57 15.27 6.95
N GLY A 142 5.20 15.12 8.11
CA GLY A 142 6.65 15.11 8.24
C GLY A 142 7.36 13.94 7.56
N PHE A 143 6.67 12.82 7.35
CA PHE A 143 7.21 11.68 6.61
C PHE A 143 7.46 12.01 5.14
N TRP A 144 6.63 12.87 4.55
CA TRP A 144 6.69 13.24 3.15
C TRP A 144 7.69 14.36 2.83
N SER A 145 8.26 15.00 3.83
CA SER A 145 9.19 16.10 3.61
C SER A 145 10.40 15.69 2.77
N PRO A 146 10.81 16.50 1.74
CA PRO A 146 10.25 17.79 1.33
C PRO A 146 9.09 17.71 0.32
N TYR A 147 8.62 16.52 -0.06
CA TYR A 147 7.64 16.24 -1.11
C TYR A 147 6.17 16.26 -0.63
N GLY A 148 5.91 16.70 0.58
CA GLY A 148 4.59 16.79 1.18
C GLY A 148 3.71 17.88 0.58
N PRO A 149 2.36 17.80 0.83
CA PRO A 149 1.43 18.85 0.46
C PRO A 149 1.64 20.11 1.27
#